data_cf0c4bdb3b594b9ad46b85c239337894
#
_entry.id   cf0c4bdb3b594b9ad46b85c239337894
#
_cell.length_a   1.000
_cell.length_b   1.000
_cell.length_c   1.000
_cell.angle_alpha   90.00
_cell.angle_beta   90.00
_cell.angle_gamma   90.00
#
_symmetry.space_group_name_H-M   'P 1'
#
loop_
_entity.id
_entity.type
_entity.pdbx_description
1 polymer ?
#
loop_
_entity_poly.entity_id
_entity_poly.type
_entity_poly.pdbx_seq_one_letter_code
_entity_poly.pdbx_strand_id
1 'polypeptide(L)'
;MKRRTVLRLGGAAAVGASLATVGLADPADAQAELALSVDGTERELGVEEAISAVVLDCSVEWAYDVPDGVTPSTVVVELAAGAGDGLTTVATSESPSLFGEADGSESFEADLIETGVLTADQVRSGVDVTVEARLRVETDSGDVIAQATAEDTAPVVAETESVNATKYGSVGGSGELRIEIA
;
A
#
# COMPACT_ATOMS: atom_id res chain seq x y z
N MET A 1 -26.49 -9.84 -24.35
CA MET A 1 -26.17 -10.71 -23.21
C MET A 1 -24.87 -10.20 -22.63
N LYS A 2 -24.94 -9.33 -21.62
CA LYS A 2 -23.74 -8.80 -20.93
C LYS A 2 -23.23 -9.88 -19.98
N ARG A 3 -22.00 -10.36 -20.20
CA ARG A 3 -21.32 -11.25 -19.27
C ARG A 3 -20.74 -10.39 -18.16
N ARG A 4 -21.34 -10.40 -17.00
CA ARG A 4 -20.73 -9.89 -15.78
C ARG A 4 -19.60 -10.82 -15.38
N THR A 5 -18.37 -10.38 -15.58
CA THR A 5 -17.20 -11.04 -15.00
C THR A 5 -17.15 -10.66 -13.53
N VAL A 6 -17.65 -11.54 -12.69
CA VAL A 6 -17.46 -11.40 -11.23
C VAL A 6 -16.06 -11.89 -10.92
N LEU A 7 -15.14 -10.98 -10.65
CA LEU A 7 -13.86 -11.33 -10.06
C LEU A 7 -14.13 -11.94 -8.68
N ARG A 8 -14.09 -13.26 -8.59
CA ARG A 8 -14.06 -13.94 -7.30
C ARG A 8 -12.62 -13.96 -6.83
N LEU A 9 -12.23 -12.94 -6.07
CA LEU A 9 -11.06 -13.05 -5.20
C LEU A 9 -11.40 -14.07 -4.12
N GLY A 10 -10.69 -15.21 -4.18
CA GLY A 10 -10.80 -16.26 -3.17
C GLY A 10 -10.20 -15.80 -1.86
N GLY A 11 -11.04 -15.75 -0.86
CA GLY A 11 -10.82 -15.83 0.57
C GLY A 11 -9.47 -15.39 1.12
N ALA A 12 -9.37 -14.13 1.50
CA ALA A 12 -8.47 -13.64 2.52
C ALA A 12 -9.22 -12.66 3.40
N ALA A 13 -8.88 -12.63 4.65
CA ALA A 13 -9.50 -11.76 5.62
C ALA A 13 -9.31 -10.30 5.18
N ALA A 14 -10.39 -9.67 4.73
CA ALA A 14 -10.43 -8.25 4.43
C ALA A 14 -10.24 -7.50 5.74
N VAL A 15 -9.04 -7.00 5.98
CA VAL A 15 -8.84 -5.89 6.90
C VAL A 15 -9.32 -4.67 6.15
N GLY A 16 -10.50 -4.24 6.50
CA GLY A 16 -11.19 -3.01 6.23
C GLY A 16 -10.85 -2.21 4.96
N ALA A 17 -11.36 -2.61 3.79
CA ALA A 17 -11.53 -1.65 2.70
C ALA A 17 -12.64 -0.65 3.10
N SER A 18 -12.27 0.51 3.59
CA SER A 18 -13.19 1.61 3.86
C SER A 18 -13.44 2.38 2.58
N LEU A 19 -14.59 2.17 1.94
CA LEU A 19 -15.07 3.03 0.87
C LEU A 19 -15.48 4.38 1.46
N ALA A 20 -14.59 5.36 1.39
CA ALA A 20 -14.93 6.73 1.73
C ALA A 20 -15.30 7.51 0.45
N THR A 21 -16.59 7.68 0.19
CA THR A 21 -17.09 8.56 -0.86
C THR A 21 -17.05 10.01 -0.38
N VAL A 22 -16.19 10.84 -0.94
CA VAL A 22 -16.25 12.31 -0.79
C VAL A 22 -16.91 12.86 -2.05
N GLY A 23 -18.12 13.40 -1.89
CA GLY A 23 -18.95 13.79 -3.01
C GLY A 23 -18.56 15.07 -3.73
N LEU A 24 -18.74 15.04 -5.05
CA LEU A 24 -19.18 16.15 -5.91
C LEU A 24 -19.60 15.58 -7.28
N ALA A 25 -20.81 15.31 -7.48
CA ALA A 25 -21.55 14.63 -8.52
C ALA A 25 -21.96 13.24 -8.03
N ASP A 26 -23.21 12.91 -8.20
CA ASP A 26 -23.78 11.66 -7.69
C ASP A 26 -23.02 10.44 -8.27
N PRO A 27 -21.98 9.90 -7.59
CA PRO A 27 -21.20 8.77 -8.06
C PRO A 27 -21.78 7.48 -7.51
N ALA A 28 -23.11 7.37 -7.49
CA ALA A 28 -23.82 6.23 -6.94
C ALA A 28 -23.38 4.87 -7.57
N ASP A 29 -22.62 4.92 -8.68
CA ASP A 29 -22.21 3.75 -9.42
C ASP A 29 -20.68 3.62 -9.67
N ALA A 30 -19.86 4.57 -9.25
CA ALA A 30 -18.40 4.45 -9.38
C ALA A 30 -17.84 3.54 -8.29
N GLN A 31 -17.03 2.57 -8.69
CA GLN A 31 -16.40 1.60 -7.80
C GLN A 31 -14.89 1.63 -7.99
N ALA A 32 -14.15 1.52 -6.89
CA ALA A 32 -12.72 1.31 -6.91
C ALA A 32 -12.35 0.28 -5.84
N GLU A 33 -11.41 -0.60 -6.19
CA GLU A 33 -10.91 -1.66 -5.31
C GLU A 33 -9.39 -1.56 -5.25
N LEU A 34 -8.83 -1.83 -4.08
CA LEU A 34 -7.40 -1.79 -3.82
C LEU A 34 -7.03 -2.92 -2.87
N ALA A 35 -5.94 -3.62 -3.16
CA ALA A 35 -5.40 -4.65 -2.29
C ALA A 35 -3.93 -4.36 -1.98
N LEU A 36 -3.59 -4.44 -0.69
CA LEU A 36 -2.25 -4.29 -0.14
C LEU A 36 -2.04 -5.33 0.96
N SER A 37 -0.84 -5.91 1.01
CA SER A 37 -0.38 -6.71 2.14
C SER A 37 1.12 -6.47 2.31
N VAL A 38 1.59 -6.36 3.55
CA VAL A 38 3.00 -6.12 3.87
C VAL A 38 3.47 -7.13 4.91
N ASP A 39 4.54 -7.84 4.59
CA ASP A 39 5.20 -8.75 5.52
C ASP A 39 6.22 -8.00 6.39
N GLY A 40 6.18 -8.25 7.70
CA GLY A 40 7.17 -7.71 8.64
C GLY A 40 8.54 -8.34 8.47
N THR A 41 9.54 -7.68 9.05
CA THR A 41 10.92 -8.16 9.04
C THR A 41 11.52 -8.19 10.44
N GLU A 42 12.25 -9.26 10.72
CA GLU A 42 13.09 -9.41 11.91
C GLU A 42 14.52 -9.71 11.47
N ARG A 43 15.50 -9.03 12.06
CA ARG A 43 16.90 -9.27 11.78
C ARG A 43 17.75 -9.25 13.04
N GLU A 44 18.61 -10.25 13.18
CA GLU A 44 19.68 -10.25 14.19
C GLU A 44 20.83 -9.33 13.72
N LEU A 45 21.27 -8.44 14.61
CA LEU A 45 22.41 -7.56 14.38
C LEU A 45 23.63 -8.06 15.14
N GLY A 46 24.80 -8.05 14.50
CA GLY A 46 26.09 -8.17 15.18
C GLY A 46 26.39 -6.95 16.07
N VAL A 47 27.32 -7.13 17.03
CA VAL A 47 27.59 -6.13 18.09
C VAL A 47 28.08 -4.76 17.56
N GLU A 48 28.57 -4.69 16.32
CA GLU A 48 29.07 -3.46 15.68
C GLU A 48 28.33 -3.08 14.38
N GLU A 49 27.24 -3.80 14.06
CA GLU A 49 26.48 -3.53 12.84
C GLU A 49 25.55 -2.33 12.99
N ALA A 50 25.57 -1.43 12.01
CA ALA A 50 24.70 -0.28 11.94
C ALA A 50 23.58 -0.53 10.91
N ILE A 51 22.34 -0.18 11.26
CA ILE A 51 21.23 -0.18 10.31
C ILE A 51 21.42 1.00 9.35
N SER A 52 21.53 0.71 8.06
CA SER A 52 21.70 1.74 7.02
C SER A 52 20.40 2.05 6.28
N ALA A 53 19.51 1.07 6.11
CA ALA A 53 18.25 1.23 5.43
C ALA A 53 17.19 0.29 6.01
N VAL A 54 15.92 0.67 5.85
CA VAL A 54 14.75 -0.21 5.95
C VAL A 54 13.97 -0.05 4.66
N VAL A 55 14.08 -1.02 3.79
CA VAL A 55 13.46 -0.98 2.46
C VAL A 55 12.08 -1.61 2.51
N LEU A 56 11.07 -0.84 2.13
CA LEU A 56 9.72 -1.30 1.82
C LEU A 56 9.68 -1.63 0.32
N ASP A 57 9.41 -2.90 0.00
CA ASP A 57 9.18 -3.38 -1.37
C ASP A 57 7.77 -3.97 -1.41
N CYS A 58 6.87 -3.39 -2.16
CA CYS A 58 5.49 -3.86 -2.23
C CYS A 58 4.87 -3.71 -3.61
N SER A 59 3.89 -4.56 -3.88
CA SER A 59 3.02 -4.50 -5.05
C SER A 59 1.59 -4.22 -4.62
N VAL A 60 0.97 -3.26 -5.28
CA VAL A 60 -0.41 -2.85 -5.05
C VAL A 60 -1.23 -3.25 -6.26
N GLU A 61 -2.26 -4.08 -6.06
CA GLU A 61 -3.23 -4.43 -7.11
C GLU A 61 -4.45 -3.51 -7.00
N TRP A 62 -4.93 -3.01 -8.14
CA TRP A 62 -6.07 -2.10 -8.17
C TRP A 62 -7.01 -2.38 -9.33
N ALA A 63 -8.29 -2.03 -9.14
CA ALA A 63 -9.30 -2.04 -10.19
C ALA A 63 -10.28 -0.89 -9.98
N TYR A 64 -10.90 -0.40 -11.05
CA TYR A 64 -12.01 0.55 -10.97
C TYR A 64 -13.02 0.33 -12.09
N ASP A 65 -14.25 0.79 -11.83
CA ASP A 65 -15.35 0.89 -12.80
C ASP A 65 -16.06 2.23 -12.56
N VAL A 66 -16.16 3.06 -13.59
CA VAL A 66 -16.85 4.35 -13.54
C VAL A 66 -18.03 4.37 -14.52
N PRO A 67 -19.13 5.06 -14.18
CA PRO A 67 -20.36 5.04 -14.99
C PRO A 67 -20.18 5.63 -16.38
N ASP A 68 -21.03 5.19 -17.31
CA ASP A 68 -21.09 5.70 -18.68
C ASP A 68 -21.25 7.23 -18.69
N GLY A 69 -20.43 7.91 -19.48
CA GLY A 69 -20.45 9.36 -19.62
C GLY A 69 -19.46 10.12 -18.74
N VAL A 70 -18.78 9.41 -17.82
CA VAL A 70 -17.63 9.92 -17.08
C VAL A 70 -16.37 9.45 -17.78
N THR A 71 -15.45 10.37 -18.06
CA THR A 71 -14.19 10.04 -18.77
C THR A 71 -13.03 10.18 -17.79
N PRO A 72 -12.43 9.06 -17.35
CA PRO A 72 -11.20 9.11 -16.58
C PRO A 72 -10.04 9.58 -17.45
N SER A 73 -9.06 10.21 -16.84
CA SER A 73 -7.84 10.71 -17.49
C SER A 73 -6.59 10.10 -16.85
N THR A 74 -6.59 10.00 -15.53
CA THR A 74 -5.41 9.58 -14.77
C THR A 74 -5.81 8.64 -13.62
N VAL A 75 -5.02 7.60 -13.45
CA VAL A 75 -5.01 6.76 -12.24
C VAL A 75 -3.79 7.17 -11.43
N VAL A 76 -4.00 7.51 -10.16
CA VAL A 76 -2.94 7.83 -9.21
C VAL A 76 -2.96 6.79 -8.10
N VAL A 77 -1.82 6.15 -7.87
CA VAL A 77 -1.60 5.24 -6.73
C VAL A 77 -0.54 5.86 -5.85
N GLU A 78 -0.91 6.22 -4.63
CA GLU A 78 0.01 6.73 -3.60
C GLU A 78 0.28 5.64 -2.57
N LEU A 79 1.53 5.54 -2.16
CA LEU A 79 1.95 4.74 -1.02
C LEU A 79 2.42 5.67 0.09
N ALA A 80 1.84 5.51 1.29
CA ALA A 80 2.24 6.21 2.49
C ALA A 80 2.66 5.21 3.56
N ALA A 81 3.62 5.56 4.40
CA ALA A 81 4.06 4.74 5.51
C ALA A 81 4.26 5.59 6.77
N GLY A 82 4.14 4.95 7.95
CA GLY A 82 4.34 5.63 9.22
C GLY A 82 4.56 4.67 10.39
N ALA A 83 5.24 5.18 11.42
CA ALA A 83 5.41 4.52 12.70
C ALA A 83 4.71 5.37 13.77
N GLY A 84 3.48 5.00 14.16
CA GLY A 84 2.62 5.74 15.07
C GLY A 84 1.50 6.52 14.35
N ASP A 85 1.13 7.70 14.86
CA ASP A 85 -0.11 8.40 14.48
C ASP A 85 -0.06 9.16 13.12
N GLY A 86 1.05 9.12 12.39
CA GLY A 86 1.21 9.88 11.15
C GLY A 86 1.73 9.03 9.99
N LEU A 87 1.11 9.22 8.82
CA LEU A 87 1.59 8.64 7.57
C LEU A 87 2.28 9.70 6.72
N THR A 88 3.38 9.32 6.08
CA THR A 88 4.12 10.14 5.11
C THR A 88 4.07 9.45 3.76
N THR A 89 3.71 10.17 2.70
CA THR A 89 3.78 9.64 1.33
C THR A 89 5.24 9.33 0.99
N VAL A 90 5.51 8.06 0.65
CA VAL A 90 6.85 7.56 0.35
C VAL A 90 7.03 7.26 -1.13
N ALA A 91 5.94 7.01 -1.86
CA ALA A 91 5.97 6.80 -3.30
C ALA A 91 4.64 7.20 -3.95
N THR A 92 4.66 7.54 -5.24
CA THR A 92 3.48 7.84 -6.05
C THR A 92 3.71 7.34 -7.46
N SER A 93 2.70 6.69 -8.03
CA SER A 93 2.63 6.32 -9.45
C SER A 93 1.44 7.02 -10.09
N GLU A 94 1.64 7.53 -11.31
CA GLU A 94 0.59 8.14 -12.11
C GLU A 94 0.58 7.46 -13.49
N SER A 95 -0.57 6.97 -13.90
CA SER A 95 -0.76 6.30 -15.18
C SER A 95 -1.95 6.89 -15.92
N PRO A 96 -1.84 7.13 -17.26
CA PRO A 96 -2.97 7.61 -18.02
C PRO A 96 -4.08 6.55 -18.07
N SER A 97 -5.32 6.98 -17.96
CA SER A 97 -6.50 6.14 -18.08
C SER A 97 -7.40 6.64 -19.19
N LEU A 98 -7.78 5.73 -20.10
CA LEU A 98 -8.61 6.03 -21.25
C LEU A 98 -9.93 5.25 -21.27
N PHE A 99 -10.18 4.42 -20.25
CA PHE A 99 -11.30 3.49 -20.21
C PHE A 99 -12.12 3.69 -18.94
N GLY A 100 -13.44 3.46 -19.03
CA GLY A 100 -14.34 3.51 -17.87
C GLY A 100 -14.13 2.36 -16.88
N GLU A 101 -13.51 1.26 -17.30
CA GLU A 101 -13.15 0.10 -16.47
C GLU A 101 -11.70 -0.28 -16.77
N ALA A 102 -10.90 -0.46 -15.72
CA ALA A 102 -9.53 -0.94 -15.83
C ALA A 102 -9.07 -1.61 -14.53
N ASP A 103 -8.05 -2.45 -14.67
CA ASP A 103 -7.30 -3.06 -13.58
C ASP A 103 -5.80 -3.00 -13.86
N GLY A 104 -5.00 -3.10 -12.81
CA GLY A 104 -3.55 -3.05 -12.92
C GLY A 104 -2.84 -3.35 -11.61
N SER A 105 -1.51 -3.26 -11.68
CA SER A 105 -0.67 -3.36 -10.50
C SER A 105 0.48 -2.38 -10.59
N GLU A 106 0.87 -1.81 -9.44
CA GLU A 106 2.02 -0.93 -9.30
C GLU A 106 3.00 -1.53 -8.29
N SER A 107 4.29 -1.43 -8.59
CA SER A 107 5.35 -1.87 -7.69
C SER A 107 6.09 -0.66 -7.15
N PHE A 108 6.31 -0.64 -5.85
CA PHE A 108 6.96 0.44 -5.13
C PHE A 108 8.14 -0.08 -4.33
N GLU A 109 9.22 0.69 -4.32
CA GLU A 109 10.35 0.51 -3.42
C GLU A 109 10.65 1.84 -2.74
N ALA A 110 10.80 1.84 -1.41
CA ALA A 110 11.10 3.04 -0.63
C ALA A 110 11.98 2.72 0.57
N ASP A 111 13.02 3.52 0.81
CA ASP A 111 13.79 3.46 2.06
C ASP A 111 13.12 4.32 3.13
N LEU A 112 12.59 3.65 4.17
CA LEU A 112 11.87 4.30 5.26
C LEU A 112 12.76 5.11 6.21
N ILE A 113 14.08 4.89 6.22
CA ILE A 113 15.04 5.73 6.94
C ILE A 113 15.34 6.99 6.14
N GLU A 114 15.62 6.85 4.83
CA GLU A 114 15.88 8.00 3.96
C GLU A 114 14.68 8.95 3.88
N THR A 115 13.47 8.40 3.81
CA THR A 115 12.22 9.18 3.81
C THR A 115 11.86 9.79 5.17
N GLY A 116 12.60 9.43 6.23
CA GLY A 116 12.36 9.93 7.58
C GLY A 116 11.15 9.31 8.29
N VAL A 117 10.58 8.24 7.77
CA VAL A 117 9.48 7.48 8.39
C VAL A 117 9.99 6.74 9.62
N LEU A 118 11.21 6.17 9.53
CA LEU A 118 11.86 5.42 10.61
C LEU A 118 13.22 6.00 10.97
N THR A 119 13.62 5.73 12.20
CA THR A 119 15.00 5.91 12.67
C THR A 119 15.60 4.56 13.06
N ALA A 120 16.93 4.44 12.99
CA ALA A 120 17.61 3.21 13.39
C ALA A 120 17.33 2.81 14.84
N ASP A 121 17.10 3.78 15.74
CA ASP A 121 16.77 3.52 17.16
C ASP A 121 15.37 2.95 17.33
N GLN A 122 14.38 3.40 16.54
CA GLN A 122 13.03 2.80 16.52
C GLN A 122 13.10 1.34 16.06
N VAL A 123 13.84 1.06 14.99
CA VAL A 123 14.01 -0.31 14.47
C VAL A 123 14.67 -1.23 15.51
N ARG A 124 15.69 -0.74 16.25
CA ARG A 124 16.31 -1.52 17.35
C ARG A 124 15.38 -1.77 18.53
N SER A 125 14.44 -0.86 18.75
CA SER A 125 13.45 -0.99 19.84
C SER A 125 12.26 -1.89 19.46
N GLY A 126 12.14 -2.22 18.19
CA GLY A 126 10.96 -2.83 17.61
C GLY A 126 9.84 -1.83 17.41
N VAL A 127 9.31 -1.74 16.18
CA VAL A 127 8.27 -0.79 15.83
C VAL A 127 7.30 -1.43 14.82
N ASP A 128 6.02 -1.13 14.98
CA ASP A 128 5.02 -1.46 13.96
C ASP A 128 5.00 -0.34 12.92
N VAL A 129 5.09 -0.72 11.65
CA VAL A 129 4.98 0.17 10.50
C VAL A 129 3.63 -0.04 9.85
N THR A 130 2.83 1.00 9.81
CA THR A 130 1.60 1.04 9.02
C THR A 130 1.91 1.52 7.61
N VAL A 131 1.45 0.78 6.62
CA VAL A 131 1.54 1.12 5.20
C VAL A 131 0.13 1.29 4.66
N GLU A 132 -0.13 2.42 4.00
CA GLU A 132 -1.40 2.73 3.36
C GLU A 132 -1.19 2.94 1.87
N ALA A 133 -1.97 2.25 1.05
CA ALA A 133 -2.09 2.54 -0.38
C ALA A 133 -3.41 3.28 -0.65
N ARG A 134 -3.36 4.29 -1.50
CA ARG A 134 -4.52 5.08 -1.96
C ARG A 134 -4.59 5.06 -3.46
N LEU A 135 -5.74 4.67 -3.99
CA LEU A 135 -6.09 4.79 -5.40
C LEU A 135 -6.99 6.01 -5.59
N ARG A 136 -6.68 6.83 -6.59
CA ARG A 136 -7.58 7.87 -7.10
C ARG A 136 -7.66 7.77 -8.61
N VAL A 137 -8.88 7.83 -9.12
CA VAL A 137 -9.15 7.96 -10.56
C VAL A 137 -9.65 9.38 -10.80
N GLU A 138 -8.97 10.12 -11.66
CA GLU A 138 -9.19 11.55 -11.85
C GLU A 138 -9.58 11.86 -13.31
N THR A 139 -10.36 12.91 -13.49
CA THR A 139 -10.63 13.50 -14.81
C THR A 139 -9.44 14.35 -15.27
N ASP A 140 -9.49 14.86 -16.50
CA ASP A 140 -8.51 15.82 -17.03
C ASP A 140 -8.53 17.18 -16.32
N SER A 141 -9.61 17.51 -15.58
CA SER A 141 -9.71 18.68 -14.70
C SER A 141 -9.14 18.43 -13.30
N GLY A 142 -8.77 17.18 -12.96
CA GLY A 142 -8.27 16.80 -11.64
C GLY A 142 -9.38 16.47 -10.63
N ASP A 143 -10.63 16.33 -11.09
CA ASP A 143 -11.72 15.89 -10.20
C ASP A 143 -11.63 14.40 -9.95
N VAL A 144 -11.66 14.00 -8.67
CA VAL A 144 -11.67 12.58 -8.27
C VAL A 144 -13.04 11.97 -8.53
N ILE A 145 -13.11 10.93 -9.35
CA ILE A 145 -14.32 10.23 -9.75
C ILE A 145 -14.48 8.85 -9.11
N ALA A 146 -13.36 8.21 -8.72
CA ALA A 146 -13.36 6.99 -7.92
C ALA A 146 -12.13 6.97 -7.01
N GLN A 147 -12.25 6.36 -5.83
CA GLN A 147 -11.12 6.21 -4.92
C GLN A 147 -11.27 4.97 -4.05
N ALA A 148 -10.13 4.40 -3.64
CA ALA A 148 -10.05 3.32 -2.67
C ALA A 148 -8.82 3.50 -1.79
N THR A 149 -8.86 2.91 -0.58
CA THR A 149 -7.73 2.89 0.35
C THR A 149 -7.61 1.50 0.93
N ALA A 150 -6.38 1.01 1.03
CA ALA A 150 -6.04 -0.23 1.72
C ALA A 150 -4.88 0.06 2.69
N GLU A 151 -4.93 -0.55 3.87
CA GLU A 151 -3.94 -0.37 4.92
C GLU A 151 -3.53 -1.72 5.49
N ASP A 152 -2.25 -1.87 5.81
CA ASP A 152 -1.72 -3.01 6.52
C ASP A 152 -0.62 -2.56 7.48
N THR A 153 -0.37 -3.35 8.53
CA THR A 153 0.63 -3.03 9.54
C THR A 153 1.53 -4.23 9.77
N ALA A 154 2.84 -3.98 9.73
CA ALA A 154 3.86 -5.00 9.85
C ALA A 154 4.94 -4.62 10.86
N PRO A 155 5.42 -5.57 11.70
CA PRO A 155 6.48 -5.32 12.65
C PRO A 155 7.85 -5.23 11.95
N VAL A 156 8.67 -4.30 12.41
CA VAL A 156 10.07 -4.12 12.02
C VAL A 156 10.93 -4.18 13.27
N VAL A 157 11.79 -5.19 13.38
CA VAL A 157 12.62 -5.41 14.56
C VAL A 157 14.03 -5.80 14.16
N ALA A 158 15.01 -5.13 14.78
CA ALA A 158 16.41 -5.53 14.69
C ALA A 158 16.93 -5.83 16.09
N GLU A 159 17.03 -7.12 16.43
CA GLU A 159 17.48 -7.58 17.75
C GLU A 159 19.00 -7.78 17.79
N THR A 160 19.63 -7.33 18.88
CA THR A 160 21.01 -7.73 19.23
C THR A 160 20.95 -9.04 20.03
N GLU A 161 21.29 -10.14 19.34
CA GLU A 161 21.50 -11.47 19.91
C GLU A 161 20.55 -11.93 21.03
N SER A 162 19.36 -12.45 20.69
CA SER A 162 18.83 -13.74 21.21
C SER A 162 17.37 -14.02 20.83
N VAL A 163 17.17 -15.09 20.05
CA VAL A 163 16.17 -16.17 20.14
C VAL A 163 14.71 -15.91 19.72
N ASN A 164 14.36 -16.58 18.62
CA ASN A 164 13.05 -17.09 18.18
C ASN A 164 12.15 -16.16 17.35
N ALA A 165 12.32 -16.27 16.05
CA ALA A 165 11.38 -15.77 15.04
C ALA A 165 10.07 -16.58 15.00
N THR A 166 8.94 -15.89 14.94
CA THR A 166 7.65 -16.48 14.56
C THR A 166 7.22 -15.89 13.22
N LYS A 167 7.04 -16.74 12.22
CA LYS A 167 6.72 -16.36 10.84
C LYS A 167 5.21 -16.23 10.68
N TYR A 168 4.74 -15.08 10.17
CA TYR A 168 3.35 -14.85 9.79
C TYR A 168 3.19 -14.89 8.27
N GLY A 169 2.08 -15.43 7.80
CA GLY A 169 1.84 -15.70 6.39
C GLY A 169 0.92 -14.68 5.71
N SER A 170 1.15 -14.49 4.44
CA SER A 170 0.56 -13.49 3.54
C SER A 170 -0.76 -13.91 2.90
N VAL A 171 -1.60 -12.93 2.50
CA VAL A 171 -2.68 -13.13 1.54
C VAL A 171 -2.89 -11.86 0.69
N GLY A 172 -2.66 -11.97 -0.64
CA GLY A 172 -3.12 -11.08 -1.71
C GLY A 172 -2.48 -9.68 -1.78
N GLY A 173 -1.62 -9.46 -2.74
CA GLY A 173 -0.68 -8.33 -2.81
C GLY A 173 0.50 -8.58 -1.87
N SER A 174 1.73 -8.65 -2.38
CA SER A 174 2.87 -9.00 -1.54
C SER A 174 3.81 -7.82 -1.38
N GLY A 175 4.11 -7.47 -0.14
CA GLY A 175 5.18 -6.55 0.21
C GLY A 175 6.07 -7.15 1.28
N GLU A 176 7.32 -6.74 1.32
CA GLU A 176 8.24 -7.09 2.39
C GLU A 176 8.95 -5.85 2.92
N LEU A 177 9.25 -5.87 4.20
CA LEU A 177 10.17 -4.94 4.83
C LEU A 177 11.52 -5.63 4.97
N ARG A 178 12.60 -4.93 4.61
CA ARG A 178 13.96 -5.46 4.67
C ARG A 178 14.87 -4.47 5.38
N ILE A 179 15.65 -4.97 6.35
CA ILE A 179 16.67 -4.18 7.05
C ILE A 179 18.02 -4.38 6.34
N GLU A 180 18.66 -3.30 5.98
CA GLU A 180 20.01 -3.29 5.44
C GLU A 180 21.01 -2.79 6.48
N ILE A 181 22.20 -3.38 6.49
CA ILE A 181 23.31 -3.03 7.38
C ILE A 181 24.52 -2.58 6.55
N ALA A 182 25.23 -1.63 7.09
CA ALA A 182 26.45 -1.05 6.51
C ALA A 182 27.68 -1.85 6.90
#